data_0531fa1b78a86a535a8edca04cdb0729
#
_entry.id   0531fa1b78a86a535a8edca04cdb0729
#
_cell.length_a   1.000
_cell.length_b   1.000
_cell.length_c   1.000
_cell.angle_alpha   90.00
_cell.angle_beta   90.00
_cell.angle_gamma   90.00
#
_symmetry.space_group_name_H-M   'P 1'
#
loop_
_entity.id
_entity.type
_entity.pdbx_description
1 polymer ?
#
loop_
_entity_poly.entity_id
_entity_poly.type
_entity_poly.pdbx_seq_one_letter_code
_entity_poly.pdbx_strand_id
1 'polypeptide(L)'
;PYLPTQGYFAAWKADPLAARRKDRALQRLRILQEDFKDSILERIMVTHLDPNIQQRIMRFASVALNPARDITQAVAMSYDLGVRRVLKGATEEAQLAFAAVIKETEAATLAPAWNRYAFLLGPTIVVPCVKKGRMALELLRPDSLDLQLDTEDPLGTPAAAVWSAHGG
;
A
#
# COMPACT_ATOMS: atom_id res chain seq x y z
N PRO A 1 0.65 12.91 24.64
CA PRO A 1 1.14 12.06 23.56
C PRO A 1 2.38 11.32 24.05
N TYR A 2 2.25 10.01 24.26
CA TYR A 2 3.38 9.14 24.59
C TYR A 2 4.24 8.99 23.35
N LEU A 3 5.42 9.58 23.35
CA LEU A 3 6.45 9.24 22.37
C LEU A 3 7.00 7.86 22.76
N PRO A 4 6.95 6.87 21.87
CA PRO A 4 7.52 5.56 22.18
C PRO A 4 9.02 5.70 22.45
N THR A 5 9.50 5.09 23.51
CA THR A 5 10.92 5.08 23.85
C THR A 5 11.73 4.35 22.79
N GLN A 6 13.03 4.64 22.66
CA GLN A 6 13.92 3.96 21.70
C GLN A 6 13.86 2.43 21.82
N GLY A 7 13.65 1.89 23.03
CA GLY A 7 13.48 0.45 23.26
C GLY A 7 12.24 -0.14 22.60
N TYR A 8 11.16 0.61 22.52
CA TYR A 8 9.94 0.20 21.83
C TYR A 8 10.17 0.04 20.31
N PHE A 9 10.85 1.00 19.68
CA PHE A 9 11.20 0.92 18.27
C PHE A 9 12.16 -0.25 17.97
N ALA A 10 13.10 -0.54 18.86
CA ALA A 10 14.00 -1.66 18.69
C ALA A 10 13.27 -3.01 18.76
N ALA A 11 12.40 -3.19 19.74
CA ALA A 11 11.57 -4.38 19.89
C ALA A 11 10.63 -4.57 18.68
N TRP A 12 10.01 -3.49 18.23
CA TRP A 12 9.13 -3.52 17.07
C TRP A 12 9.87 -3.85 15.76
N LYS A 13 11.07 -3.31 15.52
CA LYS A 13 11.91 -3.68 14.36
C LYS A 13 12.32 -5.15 14.37
N ALA A 14 12.40 -5.75 15.54
CA ALA A 14 12.76 -7.16 15.73
C ALA A 14 11.55 -8.11 15.61
N ASP A 15 10.30 -7.59 15.48
CA ASP A 15 9.12 -8.44 15.35
C ASP A 15 9.13 -9.22 14.02
N PRO A 16 9.25 -10.56 14.06
CA PRO A 16 9.30 -11.38 12.86
C PRO A 16 7.98 -11.37 12.07
N LEU A 17 6.86 -11.08 12.70
CA LEU A 17 5.56 -10.97 12.04
C LEU A 17 5.48 -9.67 11.23
N ALA A 18 6.01 -8.57 11.76
CA ALA A 18 6.13 -7.30 11.05
C ALA A 18 7.01 -7.46 9.80
N ALA A 19 8.17 -8.11 9.93
CA ALA A 19 9.05 -8.40 8.80
C ALA A 19 8.34 -9.23 7.71
N ARG A 20 7.65 -10.30 8.09
CA ARG A 20 6.89 -11.14 7.14
C ARG A 20 5.75 -10.38 6.43
N ARG A 21 5.06 -9.47 7.13
CA ARG A 21 4.03 -8.63 6.50
C ARG A 21 4.63 -7.72 5.45
N LYS A 22 5.75 -7.06 5.76
CA LYS A 22 6.48 -6.19 4.83
C LYS A 22 6.97 -6.96 3.61
N ASP A 23 7.59 -8.12 3.79
CA ASP A 23 8.05 -8.96 2.69
C ASP A 23 6.90 -9.36 1.76
N ARG A 24 5.77 -9.77 2.32
CA ARG A 24 4.58 -10.10 1.52
C ARG A 24 4.05 -8.88 0.76
N ALA A 25 4.03 -7.70 1.38
CA ALA A 25 3.62 -6.47 0.72
C ALA A 25 4.56 -6.10 -0.43
N LEU A 26 5.87 -6.22 -0.24
CA LEU A 26 6.88 -5.99 -1.28
C LEU A 26 6.76 -7.00 -2.42
N GLN A 27 6.56 -8.28 -2.13
CA GLN A 27 6.33 -9.29 -3.17
C GLN A 27 5.09 -8.98 -4.02
N ARG A 28 3.98 -8.59 -3.38
CA ARG A 28 2.76 -8.21 -4.09
C ARG A 28 2.94 -6.92 -4.91
N LEU A 29 3.72 -5.96 -4.38
CA LEU A 29 4.04 -4.74 -5.10
C LEU A 29 4.85 -5.02 -6.37
N ARG A 30 5.84 -5.92 -6.30
CA ARG A 30 6.61 -6.39 -7.47
C ARG A 30 5.72 -7.00 -8.53
N ILE A 31 4.73 -7.81 -8.14
CA ILE A 31 3.74 -8.36 -9.07
C ILE A 31 2.98 -7.25 -9.78
N LEU A 32 2.55 -6.21 -9.06
CA LEU A 32 1.84 -5.07 -9.64
C LEU A 32 2.72 -4.27 -10.62
N GLN A 33 4.00 -4.14 -10.30
CA GLN A 33 4.99 -3.39 -11.08
C GLN A 33 5.61 -4.17 -12.26
N GLU A 34 5.11 -5.40 -12.51
CA GLU A 34 5.63 -6.30 -13.54
C GLU A 34 7.05 -6.86 -13.28
N ASP A 35 7.57 -6.64 -12.09
CA ASP A 35 8.90 -7.13 -11.66
C ASP A 35 8.82 -8.57 -11.09
N PHE A 36 7.81 -9.32 -11.52
CA PHE A 36 7.58 -10.68 -11.03
C PHE A 36 8.22 -11.77 -11.88
N LYS A 37 8.64 -11.41 -13.12
CA LYS A 37 9.22 -12.37 -14.06
C LYS A 37 10.41 -13.08 -13.45
N ASP A 38 11.34 -12.31 -12.90
CA ASP A 38 12.57 -12.86 -12.31
C ASP A 38 12.25 -13.70 -11.07
N SER A 39 11.32 -13.28 -10.23
CA SER A 39 10.89 -14.06 -9.06
C SER A 39 10.22 -15.39 -9.42
N ILE A 40 9.43 -15.42 -10.51
CA ILE A 40 8.83 -16.67 -11.00
C ILE A 40 9.90 -17.56 -11.62
N LEU A 41 10.75 -16.99 -12.46
CA LEU A 41 11.84 -17.73 -13.09
C LEU A 41 12.79 -18.31 -12.05
N GLU A 42 13.20 -17.54 -11.06
CA GLU A 42 14.03 -18.00 -9.95
C GLU A 42 13.36 -19.18 -9.22
N ARG A 43 12.07 -19.08 -8.91
CA ARG A 43 11.33 -20.16 -8.25
C ARG A 43 11.22 -21.41 -9.10
N ILE A 44 11.01 -21.27 -10.41
CA ILE A 44 11.00 -22.41 -11.35
C ILE A 44 12.40 -23.02 -11.44
N MET A 45 13.45 -22.20 -11.50
CA MET A 45 14.83 -22.67 -11.54
C MET A 45 15.23 -23.43 -10.29
N VAL A 46 14.81 -22.97 -9.11
CA VAL A 46 15.06 -23.68 -7.84
C VAL A 46 14.30 -25.02 -7.80
N THR A 47 13.14 -25.11 -8.43
CA THR A 47 12.33 -26.34 -8.45
C THR A 47 12.85 -27.37 -9.49
N HIS A 48 13.47 -26.90 -10.58
CA HIS A 48 13.99 -27.74 -11.65
C HIS A 48 15.52 -27.75 -11.62
N LEU A 49 16.09 -28.86 -11.20
CA LEU A 49 17.53 -29.04 -11.07
C LEU A 49 18.25 -29.30 -12.41
N ASP A 50 17.52 -29.64 -13.49
CA ASP A 50 18.13 -29.89 -14.82
C ASP A 50 18.44 -28.56 -15.54
N PRO A 51 19.73 -28.28 -15.82
CA PRO A 51 20.15 -27.06 -16.50
C PRO A 51 19.55 -26.88 -17.90
N ASN A 52 19.26 -27.98 -18.61
CA ASN A 52 18.67 -27.91 -19.94
C ASN A 52 17.20 -27.45 -19.88
N ILE A 53 16.47 -27.92 -18.86
CA ILE A 53 15.11 -27.48 -18.60
C ILE A 53 15.10 -26.02 -18.20
N GLN A 54 16.01 -25.60 -17.35
CA GLN A 54 16.15 -24.19 -16.92
C GLN A 54 16.41 -23.27 -18.13
N GLN A 55 17.35 -23.62 -19.03
CA GLN A 55 17.63 -22.84 -20.25
C GLN A 55 16.39 -22.76 -21.18
N ARG A 56 15.65 -23.85 -21.35
CA ARG A 56 14.44 -23.85 -22.16
C ARG A 56 13.36 -22.96 -21.56
N ILE A 57 13.13 -23.05 -20.25
CA ILE A 57 12.18 -22.17 -19.56
C ILE A 57 12.57 -20.71 -19.72
N MET A 58 13.84 -20.35 -19.54
CA MET A 58 14.35 -18.99 -19.72
C MET A 58 14.11 -18.45 -21.14
N ARG A 59 14.27 -19.30 -22.15
CA ARG A 59 14.06 -18.93 -23.55
C ARG A 59 12.59 -18.71 -23.93
N PHE A 60 11.71 -19.53 -23.39
CA PHE A 60 10.31 -19.58 -23.80
C PHE A 60 9.33 -18.95 -22.80
N ALA A 61 9.79 -18.58 -21.61
CA ALA A 61 8.97 -17.87 -20.65
C ALA A 61 8.72 -16.43 -21.09
N SER A 62 7.90 -16.26 -22.09
CA SER A 62 7.34 -14.96 -22.46
C SER A 62 6.22 -14.64 -21.49
N VAL A 63 6.54 -13.96 -20.40
CA VAL A 63 5.55 -13.49 -19.45
C VAL A 63 5.07 -12.11 -19.89
N ALA A 64 4.29 -12.11 -20.99
CA ALA A 64 3.72 -10.87 -21.53
C ALA A 64 2.44 -10.43 -20.79
N LEU A 65 1.81 -11.34 -20.04
CA LEU A 65 0.54 -11.09 -19.36
C LEU A 65 0.71 -11.02 -17.85
N ASN A 66 0.20 -9.96 -17.23
CA ASN A 66 0.12 -9.83 -15.77
C ASN A 66 -1.34 -9.88 -15.32
N PRO A 67 -1.94 -11.08 -15.22
CA PRO A 67 -3.34 -11.22 -14.83
C PRO A 67 -3.62 -10.66 -13.43
N ALA A 68 -2.64 -10.68 -12.53
CA ALA A 68 -2.80 -10.13 -11.20
C ALA A 68 -2.98 -8.60 -11.24
N ARG A 69 -2.23 -7.91 -12.11
CA ARG A 69 -2.40 -6.48 -12.35
C ARG A 69 -3.77 -6.18 -12.95
N ASP A 70 -4.16 -6.94 -13.98
CA ASP A 70 -5.42 -6.72 -14.69
C ASP A 70 -6.63 -6.96 -13.77
N ILE A 71 -6.61 -8.02 -12.97
CA ILE A 71 -7.62 -8.27 -11.94
C ILE A 71 -7.64 -7.14 -10.91
N THR A 72 -6.48 -6.72 -10.42
CA THR A 72 -6.38 -5.64 -9.44
C THR A 72 -6.94 -4.34 -10.00
N GLN A 73 -6.64 -4.01 -11.25
CA GLN A 73 -7.19 -2.84 -11.92
C GLN A 73 -8.70 -2.94 -12.07
N ALA A 74 -9.21 -4.07 -12.53
CA ALA A 74 -10.65 -4.29 -12.72
C ALA A 74 -11.44 -4.18 -11.40
N VAL A 75 -10.93 -4.76 -10.31
CA VAL A 75 -11.59 -4.70 -9.00
C VAL A 75 -11.48 -3.30 -8.38
N ALA A 76 -10.38 -2.59 -8.61
CA ALA A 76 -10.13 -1.27 -8.06
C ALA A 76 -10.81 -0.12 -8.83
N MET A 77 -11.64 -0.40 -9.82
CA MET A 77 -12.33 0.62 -10.65
C MET A 77 -13.37 1.46 -9.89
N SER A 78 -13.69 1.14 -8.64
CA SER A 78 -14.74 1.82 -7.86
C SER A 78 -14.55 3.34 -7.76
N TYR A 79 -13.33 3.86 -7.92
CA TYR A 79 -13.01 5.29 -7.85
C TYR A 79 -12.64 5.90 -9.21
N ASP A 80 -12.57 5.12 -10.28
CA ASP A 80 -12.10 5.60 -11.59
C ASP A 80 -13.10 6.56 -12.25
N LEU A 81 -14.39 6.41 -11.94
CA LEU A 81 -15.47 7.30 -12.42
C LEU A 81 -15.58 8.62 -11.64
N GLY A 82 -14.69 8.84 -10.69
CA GLY A 82 -14.77 9.97 -9.77
C GLY A 82 -15.79 9.76 -8.66
N VAL A 83 -15.44 10.21 -7.47
CA VAL A 83 -16.32 10.15 -6.29
C VAL A 83 -16.77 11.54 -5.93
N ARG A 84 -18.08 11.80 -5.99
CA ARG A 84 -18.64 13.04 -5.46
C ARG A 84 -18.73 12.92 -3.94
N ARG A 85 -18.00 13.78 -3.24
CA ARG A 85 -18.04 13.89 -1.79
C ARG A 85 -18.81 15.16 -1.40
N VAL A 86 -19.75 15.02 -0.48
CA VAL A 86 -20.57 16.13 0.03
C VAL A 86 -20.67 16.02 1.55
N LEU A 87 -20.61 17.15 2.22
CA LEU A 87 -20.88 17.24 3.65
C LEU A 87 -22.41 17.34 3.85
N LYS A 88 -23.01 16.32 4.47
CA LYS A 88 -24.44 16.35 4.76
C LYS A 88 -24.74 17.38 5.86
N GLY A 89 -25.75 18.23 5.64
CA GLY A 89 -26.19 19.23 6.61
C GLY A 89 -25.23 20.42 6.78
N ALA A 90 -24.21 20.55 5.95
CA ALA A 90 -23.30 21.68 5.99
C ALA A 90 -23.83 22.90 5.23
N THR A 91 -23.44 24.10 5.65
CA THR A 91 -23.71 25.34 4.95
C THR A 91 -23.01 25.36 3.59
N GLU A 92 -23.45 26.23 2.68
CA GLU A 92 -22.83 26.41 1.37
C GLU A 92 -21.34 26.79 1.49
N GLU A 93 -21.03 27.67 2.43
CA GLU A 93 -19.64 28.07 2.72
C GLU A 93 -18.77 26.89 3.15
N ALA A 94 -19.28 26.02 4.03
CA ALA A 94 -18.59 24.81 4.46
C ALA A 94 -18.40 23.80 3.30
N GLN A 95 -19.38 23.70 2.39
CA GLN A 95 -19.26 22.87 1.18
C GLN A 95 -18.15 23.40 0.25
N LEU A 96 -18.07 24.71 0.04
CA LEU A 96 -17.03 25.33 -0.77
C LEU A 96 -15.63 25.14 -0.15
N ALA A 97 -15.51 25.34 1.17
CA ALA A 97 -14.26 25.10 1.88
C ALA A 97 -13.81 23.63 1.78
N PHE A 98 -14.74 22.68 1.94
CA PHE A 98 -14.46 21.26 1.77
C PHE A 98 -14.00 20.92 0.35
N ALA A 99 -14.68 21.47 -0.67
CA ALA A 99 -14.28 21.27 -2.06
C ALA A 99 -12.88 21.83 -2.35
N ALA A 100 -12.52 22.96 -1.75
CA ALA A 100 -11.18 23.53 -1.85
C ALA A 100 -10.11 22.60 -1.23
N VAL A 101 -10.37 22.05 -0.06
CA VAL A 101 -9.49 21.06 0.60
C VAL A 101 -9.31 19.81 -0.26
N ILE A 102 -10.39 19.25 -0.79
CA ILE A 102 -10.33 18.06 -1.67
C ILE A 102 -9.50 18.34 -2.93
N LYS A 103 -9.62 19.54 -3.49
CA LYS A 103 -8.83 19.98 -4.66
C LYS A 103 -7.36 20.19 -4.30
N GLU A 104 -7.08 20.89 -3.20
CA GLU A 104 -5.71 21.17 -2.76
C GLU A 104 -4.93 19.90 -2.44
N THR A 105 -5.57 18.93 -1.78
CA THR A 105 -4.97 17.67 -1.37
C THR A 105 -4.91 16.63 -2.48
N GLU A 106 -5.43 16.93 -3.66
CA GLU A 106 -5.55 15.99 -4.79
C GLU A 106 -6.22 14.64 -4.40
N ALA A 107 -7.15 14.69 -3.44
CA ALA A 107 -7.78 13.51 -2.89
C ALA A 107 -8.49 12.64 -3.94
N ALA A 108 -8.97 13.24 -5.02
CA ALA A 108 -9.60 12.52 -6.12
C ALA A 108 -8.60 11.66 -6.89
N THR A 109 -7.37 12.15 -7.09
CA THR A 109 -6.28 11.42 -7.74
C THR A 109 -5.71 10.31 -6.84
N LEU A 110 -5.65 10.57 -5.53
CA LEU A 110 -5.14 9.61 -4.56
C LEU A 110 -6.08 8.41 -4.35
N ALA A 111 -7.40 8.62 -4.43
CA ALA A 111 -8.38 7.59 -4.10
C ALA A 111 -8.28 6.33 -4.96
N PRO A 112 -8.10 6.37 -6.30
CA PRO A 112 -7.88 5.18 -7.13
C PRO A 112 -6.61 4.43 -6.75
N ALA A 113 -5.52 5.15 -6.47
CA ALA A 113 -4.25 4.53 -6.04
C ALA A 113 -4.42 3.86 -4.68
N TRP A 114 -5.05 4.53 -3.72
CA TRP A 114 -5.35 3.98 -2.40
C TRP A 114 -6.18 2.69 -2.52
N ASN A 115 -7.25 2.69 -3.31
CA ASN A 115 -8.09 1.51 -3.49
C ASN A 115 -7.32 0.33 -4.08
N ARG A 116 -6.47 0.57 -5.10
CA ARG A 116 -5.59 -0.46 -5.67
C ARG A 116 -4.63 -1.05 -4.64
N TYR A 117 -3.96 -0.20 -3.89
CA TYR A 117 -3.03 -0.67 -2.86
C TYR A 117 -3.75 -1.38 -1.70
N ALA A 118 -4.90 -0.88 -1.26
CA ALA A 118 -5.70 -1.54 -0.23
C ALA A 118 -6.13 -2.95 -0.65
N PHE A 119 -6.56 -3.10 -1.90
CA PHE A 119 -6.94 -4.41 -2.44
C PHE A 119 -5.75 -5.38 -2.56
N LEU A 120 -4.64 -4.90 -3.10
CA LEU A 120 -3.48 -5.75 -3.39
C LEU A 120 -2.61 -6.02 -2.17
N LEU A 121 -2.30 -4.99 -1.40
CA LEU A 121 -1.32 -5.07 -0.31
C LEU A 121 -1.95 -5.34 1.05
N GLY A 122 -3.22 -5.00 1.23
CA GLY A 122 -3.92 -5.04 2.51
C GLY A 122 -4.04 -3.66 3.16
N PRO A 123 -3.94 -3.55 4.47
CA PRO A 123 -4.21 -2.30 5.17
C PRO A 123 -3.30 -1.17 4.68
N THR A 124 -3.93 -0.10 4.20
CA THR A 124 -3.29 1.14 3.77
C THR A 124 -3.96 2.31 4.47
N ILE A 125 -3.20 3.31 4.86
CA ILE A 125 -3.69 4.47 5.60
C ILE A 125 -3.40 5.73 4.81
N VAL A 126 -4.37 6.65 4.79
CA VAL A 126 -4.17 8.01 4.27
C VAL A 126 -4.03 8.96 5.45
N VAL A 127 -2.92 9.66 5.51
CA VAL A 127 -2.59 10.60 6.59
C VAL A 127 -2.56 12.02 6.04
N PRO A 128 -3.30 12.97 6.65
CA PRO A 128 -3.14 14.37 6.32
C PRO A 128 -1.78 14.88 6.83
N CYS A 129 -1.09 15.61 6.00
CA CYS A 129 0.22 16.18 6.32
C CYS A 129 0.38 17.56 5.68
N VAL A 130 1.42 18.28 6.06
CA VAL A 130 1.79 19.56 5.42
C VAL A 130 3.09 19.36 4.66
N LYS A 131 3.05 19.53 3.34
CA LYS A 131 4.22 19.47 2.45
C LYS A 131 4.43 20.82 1.78
N LYS A 132 5.61 21.40 1.96
CA LYS A 132 5.96 22.72 1.39
C LYS A 132 4.94 23.83 1.72
N GLY A 133 4.42 23.81 2.96
CA GLY A 133 3.44 24.80 3.43
C GLY A 133 2.01 24.62 2.92
N ARG A 134 1.71 23.51 2.23
CA ARG A 134 0.36 23.17 1.73
C ARG A 134 -0.15 21.89 2.37
N MET A 135 -1.45 21.81 2.55
CA MET A 135 -2.10 20.57 2.98
C MET A 135 -1.95 19.50 1.91
N ALA A 136 -1.55 18.30 2.31
CA ALA A 136 -1.39 17.15 1.43
C ALA A 136 -1.93 15.89 2.12
N LEU A 137 -2.19 14.87 1.32
CA LEU A 137 -2.50 13.53 1.82
C LEU A 137 -1.34 12.60 1.47
N GLU A 138 -0.87 11.84 2.43
CA GLU A 138 0.15 10.83 2.25
C GLU A 138 -0.45 9.43 2.37
N LEU A 139 -0.16 8.59 1.39
CA LEU A 139 -0.59 7.20 1.38
C LEU A 139 0.51 6.33 2.00
N LEU A 140 0.21 5.77 3.16
CA LEU A 140 1.09 4.83 3.85
C LEU A 140 0.71 3.41 3.46
N ARG A 141 1.68 2.68 2.93
CA ARG A 141 1.53 1.29 2.49
C ARG A 141 2.05 0.32 3.56
N PRO A 142 1.61 -0.96 3.54
CA PRO A 142 2.05 -1.96 4.52
C PRO A 142 3.55 -2.26 4.52
N ASP A 143 4.29 -1.92 3.45
CA ASP A 143 5.75 -2.03 3.41
C ASP A 143 6.46 -0.96 4.25
N SER A 144 5.80 0.18 4.48
CA SER A 144 6.31 1.30 5.27
C SER A 144 5.52 1.56 6.57
N LEU A 145 4.40 0.86 6.75
CA LEU A 145 3.48 1.03 7.87
C LEU A 145 3.42 -0.23 8.71
N ASP A 146 3.35 -0.05 10.00
CA ASP A 146 3.01 -1.12 10.94
C ASP A 146 1.98 -0.64 11.94
N LEU A 147 1.01 -1.53 12.23
CA LEU A 147 -0.07 -1.27 13.15
C LEU A 147 0.09 -2.18 14.37
N GLN A 148 0.17 -1.56 15.52
CA GLN A 148 0.05 -2.30 16.78
C GLN A 148 -1.42 -2.39 17.15
N LEU A 149 -1.96 -3.59 17.09
CA LEU A 149 -3.33 -3.85 17.54
C LEU A 149 -3.38 -3.86 19.07
N ASP A 150 -4.53 -3.45 19.60
CA ASP A 150 -4.81 -3.66 21.03
C ASP A 150 -4.94 -5.16 21.28
N THR A 151 -4.29 -5.64 22.34
CA THR A 151 -4.36 -7.06 22.74
C THR A 151 -5.74 -7.44 23.28
N GLU A 152 -6.47 -6.47 23.83
CA GLU A 152 -7.80 -6.68 24.39
C GLU A 152 -8.91 -6.52 23.34
N ASP A 153 -8.66 -5.69 22.29
CA ASP A 153 -9.58 -5.52 21.16
C ASP A 153 -8.82 -5.55 19.80
N PRO A 154 -8.43 -6.73 19.34
CA PRO A 154 -7.63 -6.86 18.10
C PRO A 154 -8.41 -6.50 16.82
N LEU A 155 -9.72 -6.33 16.89
CA LEU A 155 -10.57 -5.91 15.76
C LEU A 155 -10.95 -4.42 15.84
N GLY A 156 -10.61 -3.76 16.92
CA GLY A 156 -10.88 -2.35 17.15
C GLY A 156 -9.86 -1.41 16.52
N THR A 157 -9.80 -0.21 17.07
CA THR A 157 -8.85 0.81 16.64
C THR A 157 -7.43 0.39 17.06
N PRO A 158 -6.43 0.46 16.15
CA PRO A 158 -5.06 0.18 16.50
C PRO A 158 -4.57 1.08 17.65
N ALA A 159 -3.87 0.50 18.61
CA ALA A 159 -3.29 1.22 19.75
C ALA A 159 -2.18 2.18 19.29
N ALA A 160 -1.42 1.79 18.25
CA ALA A 160 -0.38 2.62 17.67
C ALA A 160 -0.20 2.33 16.17
N ALA A 161 0.22 3.34 15.44
CA ALA A 161 0.69 3.22 14.07
C ALA A 161 2.12 3.75 13.98
N VAL A 162 3.02 2.98 13.39
CA VAL A 162 4.42 3.37 13.21
C VAL A 162 4.74 3.27 11.72
N TRP A 163 5.33 4.32 11.17
CA TRP A 163 5.75 4.34 9.78
C TRP A 163 7.12 4.97 9.63
N SER A 164 7.87 4.51 8.63
CA SER A 164 9.09 5.18 8.22
C SER A 164 8.74 6.30 7.25
N ALA A 165 9.04 7.54 7.63
CA ALA A 165 9.06 8.62 6.65
C ALA A 165 10.15 8.28 5.63
N HIS A 166 9.79 8.04 4.38
CA HIS A 166 10.78 8.03 3.32
C HIS A 166 11.25 9.48 3.18
N GLY A 167 12.45 9.74 3.70
CA GLY A 167 13.15 10.99 3.42
C GLY A 167 13.27 11.12 1.89
N GLY A 168 12.64 12.17 1.33
CA GLY A 168 12.81 12.55 -0.06
C GLY A 168 14.22 13.06 -0.31
#